data_9b6ecf7ee368cf47e53673cac3ab128a
#
_entry.id   9b6ecf7ee368cf47e53673cac3ab128a
#
_cell.length_a   1.000
_cell.length_b   1.000
_cell.length_c   1.000
_cell.angle_alpha   90.00
_cell.angle_beta   90.00
_cell.angle_gamma   90.00
#
_symmetry.space_group_name_H-M   'P 1'
#
loop_
_entity.id
_entity.type
_entity.pdbx_description
1 polymer ?
#
loop_
_entity_poly.entity_id
_entity_poly.type
_entity_poly.pdbx_seq_one_letter_code
_entity_poly.pdbx_strand_id
1 'polypeptide(L)'
;MPATRAFAVEDGNLSTSSVVTSRSKNYVDIDLSFNAKTNGDIFKKVDAAAVKQAVKNILTTGTGEKPFLPNFGGGIGDALFENMDDGTSFEIEQAIVASINNYEPRAIIDKIDVSDNPDNNAIDVTVR
;
A
#
# COMPACT_ATOMS: atom_id res chain seq x y z
N MET A 1 -18.07 -45.69 -10.88
CA MET A 1 -17.28 -44.55 -11.37
C MET A 1 -16.08 -44.41 -10.49
N PRO A 2 -14.90 -44.58 -11.00
CA PRO A 2 -13.73 -44.54 -10.15
C PRO A 2 -13.40 -43.10 -9.74
N ALA A 3 -13.41 -42.89 -8.46
CA ALA A 3 -12.97 -41.62 -7.85
C ALA A 3 -11.52 -41.23 -8.23
N THR A 4 -10.74 -42.21 -8.65
CA THR A 4 -9.39 -42.04 -9.15
C THR A 4 -9.26 -41.14 -10.39
N ARG A 5 -10.36 -40.92 -11.07
CA ARG A 5 -10.39 -40.00 -12.21
C ARG A 5 -10.30 -38.54 -11.81
N ALA A 6 -10.56 -38.22 -10.55
CA ALA A 6 -10.44 -36.86 -10.07
C ALA A 6 -9.02 -36.32 -10.25
N PHE A 7 -8.00 -37.11 -9.92
CA PHE A 7 -6.61 -36.69 -10.09
C PHE A 7 -6.21 -36.55 -11.57
N ALA A 8 -6.66 -37.48 -12.41
CA ALA A 8 -6.33 -37.42 -13.83
C ALA A 8 -7.06 -36.26 -14.52
N VAL A 9 -8.24 -35.91 -14.07
CA VAL A 9 -8.99 -34.73 -14.56
C VAL A 9 -8.35 -33.46 -14.05
N GLU A 10 -7.89 -33.44 -12.82
CA GLU A 10 -7.18 -32.32 -12.24
C GLU A 10 -5.85 -32.07 -12.94
N ASP A 11 -5.10 -33.11 -13.27
CA ASP A 11 -3.87 -32.99 -14.03
C ASP A 11 -4.12 -32.40 -15.41
N GLY A 12 -5.19 -32.78 -16.08
CA GLY A 12 -5.61 -32.19 -17.34
C GLY A 12 -6.01 -30.71 -17.23
N ASN A 13 -6.60 -30.34 -16.10
CA ASN A 13 -7.00 -28.95 -15.82
C ASN A 13 -5.83 -28.08 -15.36
N LEU A 14 -4.79 -28.65 -14.78
CA LEU A 14 -3.60 -27.89 -14.35
C LEU A 14 -2.86 -27.21 -15.52
N SER A 15 -3.03 -27.73 -16.72
CA SER A 15 -2.48 -27.10 -17.93
C SER A 15 -3.34 -25.98 -18.49
N THR A 16 -4.53 -25.76 -17.95
CA THR A 16 -5.44 -24.73 -18.42
C THR A 16 -5.21 -23.39 -17.72
N SER A 17 -5.43 -22.33 -18.43
CA SER A 17 -5.32 -20.95 -17.91
C SER A 17 -6.23 -20.70 -16.69
N SER A 18 -7.30 -21.47 -16.52
CA SER A 18 -8.21 -21.35 -15.39
C SER A 18 -7.56 -21.70 -14.04
N VAL A 19 -6.64 -22.66 -14.01
CA VAL A 19 -5.91 -23.02 -12.79
C VAL A 19 -4.90 -21.94 -12.44
N VAL A 20 -4.25 -21.35 -13.41
CA VAL A 20 -3.34 -20.23 -13.20
C VAL A 20 -4.10 -19.03 -12.69
N THR A 21 -5.27 -18.75 -13.26
CA THR A 21 -6.14 -17.64 -12.83
C THR A 21 -6.69 -17.84 -11.42
N SER A 22 -7.04 -19.07 -11.04
CA SER A 22 -7.54 -19.36 -9.69
C SER A 22 -6.50 -19.21 -8.59
N ARG A 23 -5.21 -19.25 -8.95
CA ARG A 23 -4.07 -19.05 -8.05
C ARG A 23 -3.56 -17.61 -8.05
N SER A 24 -4.03 -16.76 -8.94
CA SER A 24 -3.70 -15.35 -8.92
C SER A 24 -4.32 -14.72 -7.66
N LYS A 25 -3.47 -14.28 -6.74
CA LYS A 25 -3.92 -13.50 -5.59
C LYS A 25 -4.17 -12.08 -6.06
N ASN A 26 -5.41 -11.71 -6.19
CA ASN A 26 -5.77 -10.32 -6.38
C ASN A 26 -5.77 -9.62 -5.02
N TYR A 27 -5.07 -8.52 -4.93
CA TYR A 27 -5.12 -7.65 -3.77
C TYR A 27 -6.38 -6.79 -3.87
N VAL A 28 -7.27 -6.92 -2.91
CA VAL A 28 -8.53 -6.18 -2.90
C VAL A 28 -8.65 -5.44 -1.59
N ASP A 29 -8.96 -4.16 -1.66
CA ASP A 29 -9.19 -3.30 -0.51
C ASP A 29 -10.45 -2.45 -0.73
N ILE A 30 -11.01 -1.90 0.35
CA ILE A 30 -12.14 -0.99 0.29
C ILE A 30 -11.64 0.39 -0.14
N ASP A 31 -12.38 1.06 -1.03
CA ASP A 31 -12.06 2.43 -1.38
C ASP A 31 -12.41 3.38 -0.23
N LEU A 32 -11.41 4.02 0.35
CA LEU A 32 -11.56 4.93 1.47
C LEU A 32 -12.21 6.28 1.11
N SER A 33 -12.56 6.50 -0.14
CA SER A 33 -13.42 7.63 -0.51
C SER A 33 -14.87 7.43 -0.06
N PHE A 34 -15.25 6.20 0.29
CA PHE A 34 -16.59 5.79 0.73
C PHE A 34 -17.72 6.17 -0.23
N ASN A 35 -17.38 6.37 -1.51
CA ASN A 35 -18.41 6.59 -2.52
C ASN A 35 -19.28 5.34 -2.69
N ALA A 36 -20.59 5.52 -2.63
CA ALA A 36 -21.55 4.44 -2.80
C ALA A 36 -21.77 4.14 -4.29
N LYS A 37 -21.86 2.86 -4.60
CA LYS A 37 -22.36 2.38 -5.90
C LYS A 37 -23.88 2.55 -5.98
N THR A 38 -24.43 2.41 -7.17
CA THR A 38 -25.88 2.45 -7.40
C THR A 38 -26.66 1.37 -6.62
N ASN A 39 -26.00 0.27 -6.26
CA ASN A 39 -26.57 -0.79 -5.43
C ASN A 39 -26.41 -0.58 -3.92
N GLY A 40 -25.84 0.56 -3.49
CA GLY A 40 -25.59 0.88 -2.07
C GLY A 40 -24.31 0.29 -1.48
N ASP A 41 -23.54 -0.49 -2.25
CA ASP A 41 -22.24 -1.04 -1.84
C ASP A 41 -21.12 -0.01 -2.04
N ILE A 42 -19.98 -0.21 -1.39
CA ILE A 42 -18.80 0.64 -1.53
C ILE A 42 -17.91 0.14 -2.67
N PHE A 43 -17.20 1.06 -3.33
CA PHE A 43 -16.20 0.69 -4.33
C PHE A 43 -15.02 -0.05 -3.69
N LYS A 44 -14.41 -0.94 -4.48
CA LYS A 44 -13.21 -1.68 -4.12
C LYS A 44 -12.06 -1.25 -4.99
N LYS A 45 -10.88 -1.18 -4.41
CA LYS A 45 -9.62 -1.03 -5.14
C LYS A 45 -8.94 -2.37 -5.28
N VAL A 46 -8.34 -2.62 -6.43
CA VAL A 46 -7.77 -3.91 -6.79
C VAL A 46 -6.31 -3.71 -7.19
N ASP A 47 -5.48 -4.70 -6.85
CA ASP A 47 -4.07 -4.80 -7.24
C ASP A 47 -3.26 -3.51 -6.94
N ALA A 48 -2.66 -2.90 -7.94
CA ALA A 48 -1.81 -1.71 -7.78
C ALA A 48 -2.53 -0.54 -7.09
N ALA A 49 -3.83 -0.36 -7.32
CA ALA A 49 -4.61 0.69 -6.67
C ALA A 49 -4.80 0.43 -5.17
N ALA A 50 -4.94 -0.84 -4.77
CA ALA A 50 -5.00 -1.23 -3.38
C ALA A 50 -3.65 -1.02 -2.67
N VAL A 51 -2.54 -1.40 -3.30
CA VAL A 51 -1.19 -1.17 -2.76
C VAL A 51 -0.90 0.33 -2.61
N LYS A 52 -1.21 1.14 -3.62
CA LYS A 52 -1.05 2.60 -3.54
C LYS A 52 -1.85 3.22 -2.38
N GLN A 53 -3.08 2.75 -2.16
CA GLN A 53 -3.88 3.20 -1.04
C GLN A 53 -3.26 2.79 0.30
N ALA A 54 -2.75 1.55 0.42
CA ALA A 54 -2.07 1.08 1.62
C ALA A 54 -0.83 1.93 1.94
N VAL A 55 0.01 2.20 0.95
CA VAL A 55 1.18 3.10 1.10
C VAL A 55 0.75 4.48 1.56
N LYS A 56 -0.25 5.08 0.91
CA LYS A 56 -0.79 6.38 1.33
C LYS A 56 -1.24 6.37 2.79
N ASN A 57 -1.96 5.33 3.22
CA ASN A 57 -2.43 5.21 4.59
C ASN A 57 -1.28 5.10 5.60
N ILE A 58 -0.22 4.33 5.27
CA ILE A 58 0.97 4.23 6.11
C ILE A 58 1.61 5.61 6.29
N LEU A 59 1.80 6.35 5.21
CA LEU A 59 2.48 7.64 5.24
C LEU A 59 1.66 8.75 5.92
N THR A 60 0.34 8.68 5.83
CA THR A 60 -0.55 9.68 6.46
C THR A 60 -0.91 9.35 7.91
N THR A 61 -0.58 8.15 8.39
CA THR A 61 -0.81 7.78 9.79
C THR A 61 0.38 8.22 10.63
N GLY A 62 0.13 8.98 11.67
CA GLY A 62 1.15 9.39 12.65
C GLY A 62 1.61 8.24 13.53
N THR A 63 2.83 8.35 14.03
CA THR A 63 3.37 7.38 15.00
C THR A 63 2.52 7.39 16.26
N GLY A 64 2.08 6.22 16.73
CA GLY A 64 1.23 6.07 17.90
C GLY A 64 -0.28 6.22 17.66
N GLU A 65 -0.73 6.62 16.47
CA GLU A 65 -2.16 6.76 16.18
C GLU A 65 -2.88 5.42 16.06
N LYS A 66 -2.18 4.38 15.60
CA LYS A 66 -2.79 3.06 15.41
C LYS A 66 -2.85 2.27 16.71
N PRO A 67 -4.04 1.93 17.23
CA PRO A 67 -4.17 1.11 18.43
C PRO A 67 -3.44 -0.23 18.29
N PHE A 68 -2.74 -0.65 19.33
CA PHE A 68 -1.96 -1.90 19.41
C PHE A 68 -0.74 -2.02 18.47
N LEU A 69 -0.48 -1.00 17.64
CA LEU A 69 0.69 -0.93 16.76
C LEU A 69 1.31 0.47 16.81
N PRO A 70 1.94 0.86 17.92
CA PRO A 70 2.43 2.23 18.12
C PRO A 70 3.52 2.65 17.13
N ASN A 71 4.26 1.71 16.58
CA ASN A 71 5.32 1.98 15.61
C ASN A 71 4.82 2.01 14.15
N PHE A 72 3.51 1.82 13.93
CA PHE A 72 2.94 1.92 12.61
C PHE A 72 2.83 3.39 12.18
N GLY A 73 3.21 3.69 10.96
CA GLY A 73 3.12 5.02 10.37
C GLY A 73 4.45 5.52 9.81
N GLY A 74 4.39 6.60 9.05
CA GLY A 74 5.56 7.20 8.41
C GLY A 74 6.28 8.25 9.24
N GLY A 75 5.67 8.72 10.35
CA GLY A 75 6.26 9.78 11.18
C GLY A 75 6.43 11.13 10.45
N ILE A 76 5.91 11.27 9.25
CA ILE A 76 6.09 12.48 8.42
C ILE A 76 5.46 13.71 9.10
N GLY A 77 4.36 13.51 9.83
CA GLY A 77 3.69 14.58 10.57
C GLY A 77 4.57 15.26 11.61
N ASP A 78 5.47 14.52 12.22
CA ASP A 78 6.37 15.04 13.24
C ASP A 78 7.43 15.97 12.62
N ALA A 79 7.90 15.63 11.41
CA ALA A 79 8.88 16.42 10.66
C ALA A 79 8.34 17.78 10.15
N LEU A 80 7.02 17.96 10.10
CA LEU A 80 6.42 19.25 9.72
C LEU A 80 6.72 20.40 10.71
N PHE A 81 7.15 20.07 11.91
CA PHE A 81 7.50 21.04 12.96
C PHE A 81 9.00 21.29 13.07
N GLU A 82 9.80 20.62 12.26
CA GLU A 82 11.23 20.80 12.20
C GLU A 82 11.63 21.80 11.11
N ASN A 83 12.84 22.37 11.24
CA ASN A 83 13.38 23.19 10.16
C ASN A 83 13.72 22.30 8.98
N MET A 84 13.24 22.69 7.79
CA MET A 84 13.53 21.95 6.57
C MET A 84 14.95 22.26 6.10
N ASP A 85 15.82 21.30 6.30
CA ASP A 85 17.19 21.30 5.77
C ASP A 85 17.48 19.97 5.05
N ASP A 86 18.67 19.84 4.49
CA ASP A 86 19.06 18.60 3.80
C ASP A 86 19.06 17.38 4.73
N GLY A 87 19.35 17.58 6.01
CA GLY A 87 19.29 16.53 7.04
C GLY A 87 17.87 16.05 7.28
N THR A 88 16.96 16.97 7.50
CA THR A 88 15.53 16.68 7.72
C THR A 88 14.91 15.99 6.51
N SER A 89 15.24 16.43 5.29
CA SER A 89 14.77 15.78 4.06
C SER A 89 15.23 14.33 3.98
N PHE A 90 16.48 14.06 4.32
CA PHE A 90 17.04 12.70 4.34
C PHE A 90 16.40 11.85 5.42
N GLU A 91 16.16 12.37 6.61
CA GLU A 91 15.48 11.65 7.70
C GLU A 91 14.05 11.26 7.30
N ILE A 92 13.30 12.17 6.67
CA ILE A 92 11.96 11.88 6.13
C ILE A 92 12.02 10.76 5.10
N GLU A 93 12.96 10.82 4.16
CA GLU A 93 13.14 9.78 3.14
C GLU A 93 13.42 8.42 3.78
N GLN A 94 14.32 8.35 4.74
CA GLN A 94 14.64 7.11 5.46
C GLN A 94 13.44 6.56 6.26
N ALA A 95 12.68 7.44 6.91
CA ALA A 95 11.48 7.05 7.64
C ALA A 95 10.41 6.46 6.69
N ILE A 96 10.23 7.05 5.52
CA ILE A 96 9.32 6.55 4.48
C ILE A 96 9.75 5.17 3.99
N VAL A 97 11.02 5.01 3.63
CA VAL A 97 11.58 3.72 3.17
C VAL A 97 11.38 2.63 4.22
N ALA A 98 11.72 2.92 5.46
CA ALA A 98 11.57 1.98 6.57
C ALA A 98 10.11 1.58 6.79
N SER A 99 9.20 2.55 6.76
CA SER A 99 7.78 2.32 6.99
C SER A 99 7.15 1.48 5.87
N ILE A 100 7.46 1.78 4.62
CA ILE A 100 6.92 1.01 3.48
C ILE A 100 7.48 -0.40 3.50
N ASN A 101 8.78 -0.59 3.69
CA ASN A 101 9.39 -1.92 3.72
C ASN A 101 8.86 -2.79 4.86
N ASN A 102 8.56 -2.19 6.02
CA ASN A 102 8.05 -2.93 7.17
C ASN A 102 6.56 -3.30 7.04
N TYR A 103 5.74 -2.42 6.48
CA TYR A 103 4.28 -2.57 6.52
C TYR A 103 3.63 -2.85 5.18
N GLU A 104 4.32 -2.55 4.05
CA GLU A 104 3.83 -2.82 2.71
C GLU A 104 4.92 -3.42 1.80
N PRO A 105 5.39 -4.63 2.08
CA PRO A 105 6.48 -5.27 1.34
C PRO A 105 6.15 -5.60 -0.12
N ARG A 106 4.91 -5.41 -0.55
CA ARG A 106 4.49 -5.56 -1.95
C ARG A 106 4.86 -4.35 -2.80
N ALA A 107 5.08 -3.20 -2.16
CA ALA A 107 5.52 -2.00 -2.83
C ALA A 107 7.04 -2.04 -3.03
N ILE A 108 7.48 -1.77 -4.23
CA ILE A 108 8.89 -1.57 -4.56
C ILE A 108 9.08 -0.07 -4.78
N ILE A 109 9.96 0.53 -3.99
CA ILE A 109 10.25 1.96 -4.07
C ILE A 109 11.35 2.14 -5.12
N ASP A 110 11.07 2.93 -6.14
CA ASP A 110 12.03 3.33 -7.16
C ASP A 110 12.74 4.63 -6.76
N LYS A 111 11.95 5.64 -6.39
CA LYS A 111 12.47 6.95 -6.02
C LYS A 111 11.55 7.66 -5.03
N ILE A 112 12.17 8.39 -4.10
CA ILE A 112 11.48 9.32 -3.22
C ILE A 112 12.05 10.72 -3.49
N ASP A 113 11.18 11.68 -3.69
CA ASP A 113 11.51 13.09 -3.80
C ASP A 113 10.83 13.84 -2.64
N VAL A 114 11.61 14.48 -1.81
CA VAL A 114 11.14 15.35 -0.71
C VAL A 114 11.55 16.78 -1.04
N SER A 115 10.61 17.70 -1.08
CA SER A 115 10.88 19.11 -1.36
C SER A 115 10.09 20.01 -0.42
N ASP A 116 10.74 21.10 -0.01
CA ASP A 116 10.11 22.16 0.78
C ASP A 116 9.26 23.05 -0.14
N ASN A 117 8.08 23.40 0.35
CA ASN A 117 7.16 24.33 -0.31
C ASN A 117 6.86 25.50 0.63
N PRO A 118 7.78 26.47 0.74
CA PRO A 118 7.66 27.56 1.72
C PRO A 118 6.46 28.48 1.45
N ASP A 119 6.01 28.57 0.19
CA ASP A 119 4.86 29.41 -0.16
C ASP A 119 3.56 28.90 0.46
N ASN A 120 3.45 27.60 0.66
CA ASN A 120 2.28 26.94 1.26
C ASN A 120 2.55 26.44 2.70
N ASN A 121 3.74 26.69 3.24
CA ASN A 121 4.20 26.14 4.52
C ASN A 121 3.94 24.61 4.58
N ALA A 122 4.40 23.92 3.54
CA ALA A 122 4.14 22.50 3.31
C ALA A 122 5.41 21.78 2.87
N ILE A 123 5.42 20.48 3.08
CA ILE A 123 6.43 19.56 2.52
C ILE A 123 5.75 18.72 1.44
N ASP A 124 6.30 18.76 0.24
CA ASP A 124 5.83 17.93 -0.86
C ASP A 124 6.64 16.64 -0.92
N VAL A 125 5.97 15.51 -0.75
CA VAL A 125 6.58 14.18 -0.82
C VAL A 125 6.01 13.40 -1.99
N THR A 126 6.89 12.98 -2.89
CA THR A 126 6.54 12.14 -4.03
C THR A 126 7.23 10.79 -3.92
N VAL A 127 6.46 9.71 -3.85
CA VAL A 127 6.95 8.32 -3.85
C VAL A 127 6.59 7.65 -5.17
N ARG A 128 7.57 7.05 -5.82
CA ARG A 128 7.42 6.32 -7.09
C ARG A 128 7.89 4.89 -6.96
#